data_c5f26b83f7e9b56739dce7a5d53be572
#
_entry.id   c5f26b83f7e9b56739dce7a5d53be572
#
_cell.length_a   1.000
_cell.length_b   1.000
_cell.length_c   1.000
_cell.angle_alpha   90.00
_cell.angle_beta   90.00
_cell.angle_gamma   90.00
#
_symmetry.space_group_name_H-M   'P 1'
#
loop_
_entity.id
_entity.type
_entity.pdbx_description
1 polymer ?
#
loop_
_entity_poly.entity_id
_entity_poly.type
_entity_poly.pdbx_seq_one_letter_code
_entity_poly.pdbx_strand_id
1 'polypeptide(L)'
;RRQRQMCIRDSFRPDVPVILMTAWGSISLAVQGMQAGAFDFITKPWNNLVLLKSIRTALELSEQKKETNAPLNRSDADHKFHFDKIVGQSAALMDILGTVSRIAPTNASVLITGESGTGKELIAEAIHANSPRSKEAFVKVNLGGLSQSLFESEMFGHKKGAFTDAYMDRVGRFEMANKGTIFLDEIGDLELSCQVKLLRVCLLYTSDAADDRI
;
A
#
# COMPACT_ATOMS: atom_id res chain seq x y z
N ARG A 1 14.86 -1.26 20.67
CA ARG A 1 14.12 -0.16 21.35
C ARG A 1 12.73 0.09 20.74
N ARG A 2 12.56 0.13 19.41
CA ARG A 2 11.25 0.43 18.75
C ARG A 2 10.18 -0.63 19.00
N GLN A 3 10.50 -1.93 18.88
CA GLN A 3 9.57 -3.02 19.21
C GLN A 3 9.11 -2.94 20.68
N ARG A 4 10.01 -2.57 21.60
CA ARG A 4 9.67 -2.43 23.02
C ARG A 4 8.67 -1.28 23.28
N GLN A 5 8.75 -0.19 22.53
CA GLN A 5 7.79 0.92 22.60
C GLN A 5 6.40 0.51 22.08
N MET A 6 6.34 -0.29 21.02
CA MET A 6 5.07 -0.80 20.46
C MET A 6 4.42 -1.80 21.41
N CYS A 7 5.18 -2.72 22.01
CA CYS A 7 4.67 -3.63 23.05
C CYS A 7 4.09 -2.89 24.26
N ILE A 8 4.72 -1.79 24.69
CA ILE A 8 4.20 -0.96 25.78
C ILE A 8 2.88 -0.31 25.37
N ARG A 9 2.78 0.27 24.16
CA ARG A 9 1.54 0.84 23.65
C ARG A 9 0.41 -0.19 23.62
N ASP A 10 0.66 -1.39 23.06
CA ASP A 10 -0.35 -2.44 22.90
C ASP A 10 -0.91 -2.90 24.25
N SER A 11 -0.11 -2.78 25.32
CA SER A 11 -0.55 -3.07 26.68
C SER A 11 -1.45 -1.98 27.29
N PHE A 12 -1.27 -0.70 26.91
CA PHE A 12 -1.99 0.42 27.52
C PHE A 12 -3.04 1.04 26.60
N ARG A 13 -2.76 1.18 25.30
CA ARG A 13 -3.62 1.87 24.31
C ARG A 13 -3.53 1.19 22.94
N PRO A 14 -4.09 -0.01 22.78
CA PRO A 14 -4.04 -0.74 21.51
C PRO A 14 -4.85 -0.04 20.40
N ASP A 15 -5.78 0.84 20.78
CA ASP A 15 -6.64 1.60 19.90
C ASP A 15 -5.96 2.81 19.21
N VAL A 16 -4.77 3.22 19.69
CA VAL A 16 -4.07 4.39 19.14
C VAL A 16 -3.18 3.99 17.97
N PRO A 17 -3.42 4.51 16.74
CA PRO A 17 -2.55 4.24 15.61
C PRO A 17 -1.15 4.84 15.80
N VAL A 18 -0.12 4.14 15.34
CA VAL A 18 1.28 4.58 15.42
C VAL A 18 1.85 4.81 14.04
N ILE A 19 2.37 6.00 13.79
CA ILE A 19 3.13 6.34 12.59
C ILE A 19 4.62 6.36 12.94
N LEU A 20 5.41 5.55 12.26
CA LEU A 20 6.86 5.50 12.45
C LEU A 20 7.56 6.55 11.61
N MET A 21 8.48 7.31 12.21
CA MET A 21 9.27 8.31 11.51
C MET A 21 10.76 7.98 11.62
N THR A 22 11.50 7.99 10.49
CA THR A 22 12.93 7.66 10.46
C THR A 22 13.71 8.58 9.51
N ALA A 23 15.00 8.80 9.83
CA ALA A 23 15.92 9.46 8.91
C ALA A 23 16.46 8.52 7.82
N TRP A 24 16.44 7.20 8.07
CA TRP A 24 16.95 6.17 7.16
C TRP A 24 15.80 5.24 6.79
N GLY A 25 15.31 5.37 5.55
CA GLY A 25 14.23 4.54 5.02
C GLY A 25 14.79 3.38 4.19
N SER A 26 14.41 2.15 4.57
CA SER A 26 14.49 0.99 3.68
C SER A 26 13.14 0.29 3.69
N ILE A 27 12.81 -0.40 2.61
CA ILE A 27 11.55 -1.16 2.54
C ILE A 27 11.53 -2.23 3.64
N SER A 28 12.65 -2.90 3.90
CA SER A 28 12.74 -3.90 4.97
C SER A 28 12.39 -3.32 6.35
N LEU A 29 12.83 -2.10 6.65
CA LEU A 29 12.51 -1.43 7.91
C LEU A 29 11.05 -0.97 7.96
N ALA A 30 10.49 -0.52 6.83
CA ALA A 30 9.08 -0.18 6.71
C ALA A 30 8.20 -1.42 6.92
N VAL A 31 8.51 -2.52 6.22
CA VAL A 31 7.81 -3.81 6.36
C VAL A 31 7.86 -4.32 7.80
N GLN A 32 9.03 -4.33 8.45
CA GLN A 32 9.15 -4.71 9.86
C GLN A 32 8.32 -3.82 10.79
N GLY A 33 8.29 -2.52 10.53
CA GLY A 33 7.47 -1.58 11.29
C GLY A 33 5.98 -1.87 11.13
N MET A 34 5.51 -2.11 9.91
CA MET A 34 4.12 -2.46 9.62
C MET A 34 3.74 -3.80 10.23
N GLN A 35 4.59 -4.83 10.11
CA GLN A 35 4.39 -6.15 10.75
C GLN A 35 4.35 -6.05 12.28
N ALA A 36 5.09 -5.11 12.87
CA ALA A 36 5.02 -4.83 14.31
C ALA A 36 3.78 -4.01 14.70
N GLY A 37 2.84 -3.74 13.78
CA GLY A 37 1.57 -3.06 14.05
C GLY A 37 1.62 -1.54 13.90
N ALA A 38 2.62 -0.95 13.22
CA ALA A 38 2.57 0.45 12.83
C ALA A 38 1.48 0.66 11.79
N PHE A 39 0.79 1.80 11.87
CA PHE A 39 -0.19 2.21 10.88
C PHE A 39 0.47 2.68 9.58
N ASP A 40 1.54 3.44 9.69
CA ASP A 40 2.27 4.00 8.54
C ASP A 40 3.74 4.26 8.89
N PHE A 41 4.54 4.53 7.85
CA PHE A 41 5.97 4.75 7.93
C PHE A 41 6.37 5.95 7.07
N ILE A 42 6.98 6.96 7.70
CA ILE A 42 7.37 8.21 7.05
C ILE A 42 8.88 8.44 7.19
N THR A 43 9.54 8.80 6.10
CA THR A 43 10.97 9.15 6.10
C THR A 43 11.20 10.64 6.32
N LYS A 44 12.30 11.00 6.97
CA LYS A 44 12.76 12.38 7.10
C LYS A 44 13.63 12.77 5.89
N PRO A 45 13.54 14.01 5.36
CA PRO A 45 12.54 15.04 5.69
C PRO A 45 11.16 14.65 5.17
N TRP A 46 10.10 14.97 5.91
CA TRP A 46 8.72 14.67 5.51
C TRP A 46 8.05 15.86 4.84
N ASN A 47 7.06 15.57 4.02
CA ASN A 47 6.12 16.55 3.50
C ASN A 47 4.94 16.66 4.50
N ASN A 48 4.59 17.88 4.89
CA ASN A 48 3.51 18.12 5.86
C ASN A 48 2.15 17.62 5.35
N LEU A 49 1.87 17.72 4.05
CA LEU A 49 0.62 17.23 3.48
C LEU A 49 0.50 15.71 3.58
N VAL A 50 1.60 14.99 3.30
CA VAL A 50 1.67 13.52 3.43
C VAL A 50 1.45 13.11 4.88
N LEU A 51 2.14 13.77 5.82
CA LEU A 51 1.99 13.51 7.25
C LEU A 51 0.55 13.74 7.73
N LEU A 52 -0.05 14.88 7.37
CA LEU A 52 -1.42 15.20 7.75
C LEU A 52 -2.43 14.23 7.14
N LYS A 53 -2.22 13.80 5.88
CA LYS A 53 -3.06 12.78 5.23
C LYS A 53 -2.97 11.44 5.97
N SER A 54 -1.76 10.99 6.29
CA SER A 54 -1.54 9.75 7.04
C SER A 54 -2.19 9.79 8.43
N ILE A 55 -2.06 10.91 9.16
CA ILE A 55 -2.72 11.11 10.46
C ILE A 55 -4.24 11.06 10.31
N ARG A 56 -4.81 11.76 9.34
CA ARG A 56 -6.26 11.79 9.11
C ARG A 56 -6.80 10.40 8.81
N THR A 57 -6.18 9.68 7.87
CA THR A 57 -6.57 8.30 7.53
C THR A 57 -6.44 7.36 8.74
N ALA A 58 -5.40 7.53 9.57
CA ALA A 58 -5.22 6.74 10.78
C ALA A 58 -6.36 6.96 11.80
N LEU A 59 -6.80 8.19 11.96
CA LEU A 59 -7.92 8.53 12.85
C LEU A 59 -9.25 7.99 12.32
N GLU A 60 -9.55 8.19 11.04
CA GLU A 60 -10.77 7.67 10.38
C GLU A 60 -10.90 6.15 10.55
N LEU A 61 -9.81 5.39 10.30
CA LEU A 61 -9.82 3.93 10.47
C LEU A 61 -9.91 3.50 11.92
N SER A 62 -9.35 4.27 12.85
CA SER A 62 -9.47 4.00 14.29
C SER A 62 -10.92 4.19 14.79
N GLU A 63 -11.63 5.19 14.28
CA GLU A 63 -13.04 5.45 14.60
C GLU A 63 -13.94 4.34 14.01
N GLN A 64 -13.75 3.98 12.75
CA GLN A 64 -14.51 2.89 12.11
C GLN A 64 -14.31 1.53 12.81
N LYS A 65 -13.12 1.27 13.38
CA LYS A 65 -12.87 0.07 14.16
C LYS A 65 -13.70 0.00 15.45
N LYS A 66 -14.05 1.14 16.03
CA LYS A 66 -14.90 1.21 17.23
C LYS A 66 -16.37 0.95 16.92
N GLU A 67 -16.83 1.36 15.74
CA GLU A 67 -18.24 1.24 15.35
C GLU A 67 -18.61 -0.15 14.80
N THR A 68 -17.66 -0.90 14.24
CA THR A 68 -17.91 -2.15 13.53
C THR A 68 -17.31 -3.36 14.25
N ASN A 69 -17.74 -3.66 15.47
CA ASN A 69 -17.39 -4.91 16.17
C ASN A 69 -18.31 -6.10 15.81
N ALA A 70 -19.26 -5.94 14.88
CA ALA A 70 -20.08 -7.04 14.42
C ALA A 70 -19.30 -7.90 13.41
N PRO A 71 -19.27 -9.25 13.57
CA PRO A 71 -18.66 -10.13 12.59
C PRO A 71 -19.37 -9.98 11.24
N LEU A 72 -18.60 -9.71 10.20
CA LEU A 72 -19.13 -9.61 8.84
C LEU A 72 -19.63 -11.00 8.40
N ASN A 73 -20.92 -11.12 8.07
CA ASN A 73 -21.46 -12.38 7.51
C ASN A 73 -21.12 -12.42 6.00
N ARG A 74 -20.81 -13.61 5.46
CA ARG A 74 -20.40 -13.77 4.05
C ARG A 74 -21.46 -13.25 3.07
N SER A 75 -22.73 -13.56 3.29
CA SER A 75 -23.84 -13.10 2.44
C SER A 75 -23.93 -11.56 2.43
N ASP A 76 -23.78 -10.93 3.58
CA ASP A 76 -23.86 -9.48 3.70
C ASP A 76 -22.63 -8.80 3.06
N ALA A 77 -21.46 -9.46 3.15
CA ALA A 77 -20.25 -9.00 2.50
C ALA A 77 -20.37 -9.01 0.98
N ASP A 78 -20.88 -10.12 0.39
CA ASP A 78 -21.04 -10.27 -1.05
C ASP A 78 -22.14 -9.36 -1.62
N HIS A 79 -23.16 -9.00 -0.83
CA HIS A 79 -24.16 -8.02 -1.26
C HIS A 79 -23.66 -6.57 -1.24
N LYS A 80 -22.74 -6.25 -0.34
CA LYS A 80 -22.28 -4.86 -0.11
C LYS A 80 -20.98 -4.55 -0.82
N PHE A 81 -20.15 -5.56 -1.09
CA PHE A 81 -18.80 -5.43 -1.62
C PHE A 81 -18.55 -6.38 -2.78
N HIS A 82 -17.62 -6.02 -3.67
CA HIS A 82 -17.20 -6.85 -4.80
C HIS A 82 -16.13 -7.86 -4.35
N PHE A 83 -16.60 -9.03 -3.86
CA PHE A 83 -15.73 -10.14 -3.44
C PHE A 83 -15.93 -11.40 -4.29
N ASP A 84 -16.54 -11.27 -5.46
CA ASP A 84 -16.96 -12.37 -6.34
C ASP A 84 -15.85 -13.37 -6.69
N LYS A 85 -14.61 -12.89 -6.78
CA LYS A 85 -13.45 -13.72 -7.11
C LYS A 85 -12.86 -14.47 -5.91
N ILE A 86 -13.28 -14.14 -4.70
CA ILE A 86 -12.74 -14.72 -3.46
C ILE A 86 -13.69 -15.77 -2.94
N VAL A 87 -13.29 -17.03 -2.96
CA VAL A 87 -14.09 -18.15 -2.50
C VAL A 87 -13.62 -18.63 -1.13
N GLY A 88 -14.54 -18.83 -0.20
CA GLY A 88 -14.25 -19.36 1.13
C GLY A 88 -15.08 -18.69 2.24
N GLN A 89 -15.12 -19.36 3.41
CA GLN A 89 -15.92 -18.93 4.57
C GLN A 89 -15.17 -19.15 5.89
N SER A 90 -13.85 -19.37 5.84
CA SER A 90 -13.07 -19.51 7.08
C SER A 90 -13.09 -18.22 7.90
N ALA A 91 -13.03 -18.32 9.22
CA ALA A 91 -13.02 -17.16 10.11
C ALA A 91 -11.87 -16.20 9.77
N ALA A 92 -10.67 -16.74 9.49
CA ALA A 92 -9.52 -15.93 9.09
C ALA A 92 -9.76 -15.16 7.79
N LEU A 93 -10.42 -15.78 6.78
CA LEU A 93 -10.76 -15.08 5.54
C LEU A 93 -11.81 -13.99 5.80
N MET A 94 -12.81 -14.25 6.63
CA MET A 94 -13.84 -13.28 6.98
C MET A 94 -13.24 -12.06 7.71
N ASP A 95 -12.27 -12.26 8.58
CA ASP A 95 -11.52 -11.16 9.24
C ASP A 95 -10.75 -10.30 8.22
N ILE A 96 -10.12 -10.96 7.23
CA ILE A 96 -9.45 -10.27 6.12
C ILE A 96 -10.46 -9.46 5.29
N LEU A 97 -11.59 -10.04 4.88
CA LEU A 97 -12.62 -9.34 4.11
C LEU A 97 -13.24 -8.18 4.90
N GLY A 98 -13.45 -8.34 6.20
CA GLY A 98 -13.85 -7.26 7.10
C GLY A 98 -12.81 -6.14 7.19
N THR A 99 -11.54 -6.47 7.10
CA THR A 99 -10.46 -5.48 7.03
C THR A 99 -10.46 -4.78 5.66
N VAL A 100 -10.55 -5.53 4.56
CA VAL A 100 -10.65 -4.98 3.20
C VAL A 100 -11.81 -4.00 3.07
N SER A 101 -12.99 -4.36 3.59
CA SER A 101 -14.18 -3.48 3.52
C SER A 101 -13.98 -2.13 4.22
N ARG A 102 -13.17 -2.07 5.28
CA ARG A 102 -12.85 -0.83 6.00
C ARG A 102 -11.78 -0.01 5.31
N ILE A 103 -10.73 -0.64 4.76
CA ILE A 103 -9.59 0.09 4.17
C ILE A 103 -9.85 0.50 2.72
N ALA A 104 -10.63 -0.27 1.96
CA ALA A 104 -10.87 0.01 0.54
C ALA A 104 -11.43 1.41 0.25
N PRO A 105 -12.35 1.99 1.06
CA PRO A 105 -12.83 3.35 0.84
C PRO A 105 -11.78 4.45 1.13
N THR A 106 -10.66 4.09 1.76
CA THR A 106 -9.63 5.05 2.16
C THR A 106 -8.52 5.17 1.11
N ASN A 107 -7.62 6.14 1.31
CA ASN A 107 -6.40 6.29 0.52
C ASN A 107 -5.16 5.70 1.21
N ALA A 108 -5.34 4.76 2.15
CA ALA A 108 -4.24 4.14 2.86
C ALA A 108 -3.38 3.29 1.93
N SER A 109 -2.07 3.30 2.16
CA SER A 109 -1.17 2.31 1.59
C SER A 109 -1.36 0.99 2.34
N VAL A 110 -1.45 -0.12 1.62
CA VAL A 110 -1.75 -1.44 2.19
C VAL A 110 -0.59 -2.38 1.97
N LEU A 111 -0.09 -2.99 3.04
CA LEU A 111 0.87 -4.09 2.97
C LEU A 111 0.12 -5.42 3.09
N ILE A 112 0.21 -6.26 2.05
CA ILE A 112 -0.34 -7.61 2.03
C ILE A 112 0.81 -8.60 2.22
N THR A 113 0.75 -9.41 3.28
CA THR A 113 1.75 -10.42 3.59
C THR A 113 1.14 -11.81 3.55
N GLY A 114 1.92 -12.80 3.14
CA GLY A 114 1.50 -14.20 3.08
C GLY A 114 2.44 -15.02 2.18
N GLU A 115 2.34 -16.34 2.28
CA GLU A 115 3.11 -17.28 1.47
C GLU A 115 2.77 -17.14 -0.02
N SER A 116 3.63 -17.68 -0.89
CA SER A 116 3.35 -17.72 -2.34
C SER A 116 2.08 -18.52 -2.60
N GLY A 117 1.24 -18.08 -3.56
CA GLY A 117 0.02 -18.76 -3.94
C GLY A 117 -1.18 -18.58 -2.99
N THR A 118 -1.07 -17.80 -1.90
CA THR A 118 -2.18 -17.58 -0.94
C THR A 118 -3.26 -16.61 -1.41
N GLY A 119 -3.18 -16.10 -2.63
CA GLY A 119 -4.21 -15.19 -3.20
C GLY A 119 -4.02 -13.71 -2.85
N LYS A 120 -2.80 -13.25 -2.53
CA LYS A 120 -2.51 -11.84 -2.25
C LYS A 120 -3.00 -10.89 -3.34
N GLU A 121 -2.86 -11.30 -4.60
CA GLU A 121 -3.33 -10.53 -5.75
C GLU A 121 -4.87 -10.37 -5.76
N LEU A 122 -5.63 -11.42 -5.40
CA LEU A 122 -7.08 -11.34 -5.30
C LEU A 122 -7.54 -10.36 -4.22
N ILE A 123 -6.81 -10.30 -3.11
CA ILE A 123 -7.07 -9.31 -2.06
C ILE A 123 -6.76 -7.88 -2.55
N ALA A 124 -5.68 -7.68 -3.30
CA ALA A 124 -5.36 -6.37 -3.89
C ALA A 124 -6.42 -5.93 -4.91
N GLU A 125 -6.89 -6.86 -5.77
CA GLU A 125 -8.01 -6.61 -6.70
C GLU A 125 -9.29 -6.24 -5.94
N ALA A 126 -9.61 -6.95 -4.86
CA ALA A 126 -10.80 -6.67 -4.06
C ALA A 126 -10.72 -5.28 -3.38
N ILE A 127 -9.55 -4.88 -2.88
CA ILE A 127 -9.33 -3.54 -2.34
C ILE A 127 -9.60 -2.48 -3.42
N HIS A 128 -9.04 -2.66 -4.63
CA HIS A 128 -9.25 -1.73 -5.72
C HIS A 128 -10.72 -1.67 -6.16
N ALA A 129 -11.38 -2.83 -6.35
CA ALA A 129 -12.76 -2.92 -6.80
C ALA A 129 -13.75 -2.24 -5.84
N ASN A 130 -13.42 -2.20 -4.54
CA ASN A 130 -14.24 -1.56 -3.51
C ASN A 130 -13.75 -0.16 -3.11
N SER A 131 -12.78 0.40 -3.85
CA SER A 131 -12.26 1.74 -3.60
C SER A 131 -12.99 2.81 -4.41
N PRO A 132 -12.87 4.10 -4.03
CA PRO A 132 -13.34 5.21 -4.86
C PRO A 132 -12.71 5.26 -6.25
N ARG A 133 -11.60 4.55 -6.45
CA ARG A 133 -10.82 4.46 -7.69
C ARG A 133 -11.13 3.19 -8.51
N SER A 134 -12.20 2.47 -8.20
CA SER A 134 -12.56 1.19 -8.86
C SER A 134 -12.76 1.30 -10.38
N LYS A 135 -13.02 2.51 -10.89
CA LYS A 135 -13.16 2.79 -12.33
C LYS A 135 -11.86 3.20 -13.01
N GLU A 136 -10.83 3.46 -12.24
CA GLU A 136 -9.52 3.88 -12.70
C GLU A 136 -8.61 2.68 -12.96
N ALA A 137 -7.39 2.93 -13.46
CA ALA A 137 -6.45 1.86 -13.78
C ALA A 137 -6.02 1.07 -12.53
N PHE A 138 -6.01 -0.25 -12.65
CA PHE A 138 -5.35 -1.17 -11.71
C PHE A 138 -4.11 -1.76 -12.39
N VAL A 139 -2.94 -1.27 -12.01
CA VAL A 139 -1.66 -1.67 -12.62
C VAL A 139 -0.96 -2.66 -11.70
N LYS A 140 -0.71 -3.87 -12.22
CA LYS A 140 0.02 -4.93 -11.51
C LYS A 140 1.47 -4.94 -12.00
N VAL A 141 2.40 -5.04 -11.07
CA VAL A 141 3.83 -5.15 -11.35
C VAL A 141 4.43 -6.21 -10.45
N ASN A 142 4.99 -7.26 -11.05
CA ASN A 142 5.85 -8.18 -10.33
C ASN A 142 7.28 -7.63 -10.36
N LEU A 143 7.88 -7.45 -9.18
CA LEU A 143 9.21 -6.87 -8.99
C LEU A 143 10.30 -7.94 -8.81
N GLY A 144 9.90 -9.21 -8.73
CA GLY A 144 10.83 -10.33 -8.57
C GLY A 144 11.80 -10.46 -9.73
N GLY A 145 13.09 -10.56 -9.43
CA GLY A 145 14.13 -10.80 -10.43
C GLY A 145 14.44 -9.65 -11.38
N LEU A 146 13.88 -8.45 -11.17
CA LEU A 146 14.19 -7.29 -12.00
C LEU A 146 15.59 -6.74 -11.70
N SER A 147 16.42 -6.61 -12.75
CA SER A 147 17.66 -5.84 -12.65
C SER A 147 17.37 -4.36 -12.42
N GLN A 148 18.34 -3.62 -11.86
CA GLN A 148 18.15 -2.19 -11.57
C GLN A 148 17.73 -1.37 -12.80
N SER A 149 18.39 -1.59 -13.94
CA SER A 149 18.08 -0.84 -15.19
C SER A 149 16.69 -1.16 -15.71
N LEU A 150 16.26 -2.43 -15.64
CA LEU A 150 14.94 -2.85 -16.06
C LEU A 150 13.88 -2.30 -15.11
N PHE A 151 14.11 -2.31 -13.80
CA PHE A 151 13.23 -1.71 -12.79
C PHE A 151 12.98 -0.22 -13.09
N GLU A 152 14.04 0.56 -13.34
CA GLU A 152 13.89 1.99 -13.63
C GLU A 152 13.07 2.24 -14.89
N SER A 153 13.38 1.51 -15.96
CA SER A 153 12.66 1.60 -17.24
C SER A 153 11.19 1.19 -17.11
N GLU A 154 10.90 0.10 -16.37
CA GLU A 154 9.51 -0.35 -16.15
C GLU A 154 8.73 0.64 -15.28
N MET A 155 9.29 1.05 -14.15
CA MET A 155 8.53 1.83 -13.17
C MET A 155 8.35 3.29 -13.59
N PHE A 156 9.40 3.91 -14.15
CA PHE A 156 9.40 5.34 -14.48
C PHE A 156 9.28 5.65 -15.96
N GLY A 157 9.46 4.63 -16.83
CA GLY A 157 9.52 4.83 -18.26
C GLY A 157 10.85 5.44 -18.72
N HIS A 158 10.97 5.65 -20.02
CA HIS A 158 12.12 6.31 -20.63
C HIS A 158 11.75 6.95 -21.97
N LYS A 159 12.54 7.94 -22.40
CA LYS A 159 12.49 8.48 -23.72
C LYS A 159 13.44 7.73 -24.64
N LYS A 160 13.09 7.69 -25.93
CA LYS A 160 13.97 7.15 -26.97
C LYS A 160 15.35 7.79 -26.87
N GLY A 161 16.39 6.95 -26.88
CA GLY A 161 17.79 7.40 -26.79
C GLY A 161 18.30 7.65 -25.37
N ALA A 162 17.51 7.39 -24.31
CA ALA A 162 17.94 7.56 -22.93
C ALA A 162 19.10 6.61 -22.53
N PHE A 163 19.21 5.45 -23.21
CA PHE A 163 20.30 4.48 -23.07
C PHE A 163 20.42 3.68 -24.39
N THR A 164 21.45 2.87 -24.52
CA THR A 164 21.84 2.19 -25.79
C THR A 164 20.69 1.41 -26.44
N ASP A 165 19.84 0.75 -25.64
CA ASP A 165 18.71 -0.07 -26.13
C ASP A 165 17.35 0.64 -26.07
N ALA A 166 17.30 1.94 -25.81
CA ALA A 166 16.08 2.72 -25.75
C ALA A 166 15.61 3.13 -27.17
N TYR A 167 15.10 2.18 -27.94
CA TYR A 167 14.66 2.40 -29.33
C TYR A 167 13.35 3.18 -29.46
N MET A 168 12.50 3.18 -28.43
CA MET A 168 11.19 3.84 -28.40
C MET A 168 10.94 4.50 -27.05
N ASP A 169 10.00 5.45 -27.02
CA ASP A 169 9.48 5.98 -25.76
C ASP A 169 8.69 4.90 -25.01
N ARG A 170 8.85 4.83 -23.70
CA ARG A 170 8.11 3.92 -22.83
C ARG A 170 7.47 4.68 -21.68
N VAL A 171 6.16 4.49 -21.51
CA VAL A 171 5.40 5.01 -20.38
C VAL A 171 5.68 4.15 -19.13
N GLY A 172 5.96 4.77 -18.01
CA GLY A 172 6.22 4.07 -16.75
C GLY A 172 4.95 3.56 -16.07
N ARG A 173 5.10 2.51 -15.24
CA ARG A 173 3.98 1.90 -14.50
C ARG A 173 3.33 2.89 -13.54
N PHE A 174 4.09 3.79 -12.92
CA PHE A 174 3.54 4.84 -12.06
C PHE A 174 2.67 5.82 -12.84
N GLU A 175 3.10 6.22 -14.03
CA GLU A 175 2.31 7.10 -14.91
C GLU A 175 1.02 6.40 -15.37
N MET A 176 1.11 5.11 -15.74
CA MET A 176 -0.07 4.29 -16.09
C MET A 176 -1.06 4.15 -14.94
N ALA A 177 -0.58 4.11 -13.69
CA ALA A 177 -1.40 4.00 -12.49
C ALA A 177 -1.91 5.34 -11.96
N ASN A 178 -1.67 6.44 -12.68
CA ASN A 178 -2.07 7.77 -12.24
C ASN A 178 -3.58 7.83 -11.94
N LYS A 179 -3.96 8.38 -10.78
CA LYS A 179 -5.32 8.40 -10.22
C LYS A 179 -5.92 7.01 -9.91
N GLY A 180 -5.25 5.93 -10.29
CA GLY A 180 -5.66 4.55 -10.08
C GLY A 180 -5.00 3.89 -8.87
N THR A 181 -4.70 2.61 -9.01
CA THR A 181 -4.05 1.79 -7.99
C THR A 181 -2.88 1.03 -8.63
N ILE A 182 -1.73 1.01 -7.97
CA ILE A 182 -0.62 0.15 -8.34
C ILE A 182 -0.47 -0.97 -7.30
N PHE A 183 -0.37 -2.21 -7.76
CA PHE A 183 -0.06 -3.38 -6.95
C PHE A 183 1.36 -3.84 -7.27
N LEU A 184 2.20 -3.85 -6.25
CA LEU A 184 3.61 -4.22 -6.35
C LEU A 184 3.80 -5.56 -5.65
N ASP A 185 4.01 -6.62 -6.44
CA ASP A 185 4.27 -7.97 -5.92
C ASP A 185 5.77 -8.22 -5.76
N GLU A 186 6.13 -9.11 -4.84
CA GLU A 186 7.52 -9.51 -4.55
C GLU A 186 8.46 -8.33 -4.23
N ILE A 187 7.94 -7.32 -3.54
CA ILE A 187 8.69 -6.10 -3.20
C ILE A 187 9.95 -6.38 -2.35
N GLY A 188 9.96 -7.50 -1.62
CA GLY A 188 11.09 -7.94 -0.80
C GLY A 188 12.31 -8.37 -1.60
N ASP A 189 12.13 -8.78 -2.86
CA ASP A 189 13.19 -9.32 -3.71
C ASP A 189 13.96 -8.24 -4.48
N LEU A 190 13.51 -6.98 -4.36
CA LEU A 190 14.21 -5.85 -4.97
C LEU A 190 15.57 -5.58 -4.33
N GLU A 191 16.55 -5.23 -5.16
CA GLU A 191 17.81 -4.67 -4.68
C GLU A 191 17.58 -3.40 -3.84
N LEU A 192 18.41 -3.19 -2.82
CA LEU A 192 18.27 -2.06 -1.88
C LEU A 192 18.27 -0.69 -2.59
N SER A 193 19.03 -0.54 -3.66
CA SER A 193 19.07 0.65 -4.51
C SER A 193 17.71 0.99 -5.13
N CYS A 194 17.00 -0.03 -5.64
CA CYS A 194 15.65 0.08 -6.19
C CYS A 194 14.61 0.36 -5.11
N GLN A 195 14.76 -0.27 -3.93
CA GLN A 195 13.88 -0.03 -2.79
C GLN A 195 13.91 1.43 -2.34
N VAL A 196 15.08 2.05 -2.28
CA VAL A 196 15.22 3.47 -1.93
C VAL A 196 14.56 4.38 -2.95
N LYS A 197 14.69 4.06 -4.25
CA LYS A 197 14.02 4.83 -5.32
C LYS A 197 12.51 4.71 -5.25
N LEU A 198 12.01 3.50 -5.03
CA LEU A 198 10.58 3.24 -4.86
C LEU A 198 9.99 4.04 -3.69
N LEU A 199 10.65 4.03 -2.53
CA LEU A 199 10.23 4.83 -1.38
C LEU A 199 10.16 6.32 -1.68
N ARG A 200 11.16 6.87 -2.40
CA ARG A 200 11.17 8.28 -2.79
C ARG A 200 9.97 8.63 -3.68
N VAL A 201 9.64 7.77 -4.63
CA VAL A 201 8.52 8.01 -5.54
C VAL A 201 7.19 7.94 -4.80
N CYS A 202 6.99 6.92 -3.97
CA CYS A 202 5.79 6.83 -3.13
C CYS A 202 5.58 8.09 -2.26
N LEU A 203 6.68 8.74 -1.83
CA LEU A 203 6.63 9.99 -1.07
C LEU A 203 6.37 11.22 -1.95
N LEU A 204 6.89 11.27 -3.19
CA LEU A 204 6.76 12.41 -4.10
C LEU A 204 5.38 12.44 -4.77
N TYR A 205 4.87 11.32 -5.28
CA TYR A 205 3.56 11.26 -5.93
C TYR A 205 2.37 11.57 -5.00
N THR A 206 2.58 11.47 -3.70
CA THR A 206 1.58 11.97 -2.74
C THR A 206 1.62 13.48 -2.56
N SER A 207 2.69 14.18 -3.02
CA SER A 207 2.81 15.64 -2.96
C SER A 207 2.23 16.34 -4.18
N ASP A 208 2.43 15.80 -5.38
CA ASP A 208 2.00 16.46 -6.62
C ASP A 208 0.47 16.44 -6.81
N ALA A 209 -0.23 15.45 -6.28
CA ALA A 209 -1.70 15.42 -6.28
C ALA A 209 -2.35 16.51 -5.43
N ALA A 210 -1.58 17.29 -4.67
CA ALA A 210 -2.06 18.39 -3.83
C ALA A 210 -1.79 19.78 -4.44
N ASP A 211 -0.88 19.89 -5.44
CA ASP A 211 -0.50 21.16 -6.05
C ASP A 211 -1.42 21.58 -7.23
N ASP A 212 -2.23 20.67 -7.76
CA ASP A 212 -3.19 20.99 -8.83
C ASP A 212 -4.44 21.78 -8.36
N ARG A 213 -4.43 22.36 -7.14
CA ARG A 213 -5.52 23.17 -6.58
C ARG A 213 -5.08 24.55 -6.06
N ILE A 214 -4.13 25.17 -6.74
CA ILE A 214 -3.90 26.61 -6.53
C ILE A 214 -4.03 27.34 -7.88
#